data_c817bfd92507eb8c1e08263cde3e7027
#
_entry.id   c817bfd92507eb8c1e08263cde3e7027
#
_cell.length_a   1.000
_cell.length_b   1.000
_cell.length_c   1.000
_cell.angle_alpha   90.00
_cell.angle_beta   90.00
_cell.angle_gamma   90.00
#
_symmetry.space_group_name_H-M   'P 1'
#
loop_
_entity.id
_entity.type
_entity.pdbx_description
1 polymer ?
#
loop_
_entity_poly.entity_id
_entity_poly.type
_entity_poly.pdbx_seq_one_letter_code
_entity_poly.pdbx_strand_id
1 'polypeptide(L)'
;MRFEQLNGIEHELRAAARADDIGDFVVGVAVFRDGKLLVVRRVPNDYHGGMYELPGGGVESGETFAECVARELFEETGLRVRDITEFLGAIDYATRTKARVRKFNFVVEAYPGKVSVAPGEHDAYAWIDASALDRLPMAPDMRQTISALVQTLDSSHPA
;
A
#
# COMPACT_ATOMS: atom_id res chain seq x y z
N MET A 1 3.87 -15.28 5.71
CA MET A 1 2.44 -15.45 6.10
C MET A 1 1.70 -16.13 4.96
N ARG A 2 0.94 -17.17 5.26
CA ARG A 2 0.10 -17.82 4.25
C ARG A 2 -1.25 -17.13 4.16
N PHE A 3 -1.96 -17.29 3.04
CA PHE A 3 -3.32 -16.75 2.87
C PHE A 3 -4.26 -17.12 4.02
N GLU A 4 -4.16 -18.33 4.55
CA GLU A 4 -4.97 -18.79 5.69
C GLU A 4 -4.69 -17.98 6.95
N GLN A 5 -3.42 -17.63 7.20
CA GLN A 5 -3.04 -16.81 8.34
C GLN A 5 -3.56 -15.38 8.18
N LEU A 6 -3.54 -14.84 6.96
CA LEU A 6 -4.10 -13.52 6.68
C LEU A 6 -5.61 -13.51 6.92
N ASN A 7 -6.34 -14.55 6.50
CA ASN A 7 -7.78 -14.64 6.72
C ASN A 7 -8.14 -14.67 8.21
N GLY A 8 -7.33 -15.33 9.03
CA GLY A 8 -7.50 -15.30 10.49
C GLY A 8 -7.28 -13.91 11.07
N ILE A 9 -6.21 -13.25 10.67
CA ILE A 9 -5.90 -11.88 11.08
C ILE A 9 -6.97 -10.90 10.60
N GLU A 10 -7.46 -11.05 9.39
CA GLU A 10 -8.50 -10.17 8.83
C GLU A 10 -9.75 -10.16 9.69
N HIS A 11 -10.19 -11.31 10.17
CA HIS A 11 -11.36 -11.39 11.04
C HIS A 11 -11.16 -10.55 12.31
N GLU A 12 -10.02 -10.66 12.95
CA GLU A 12 -9.66 -9.89 14.14
C GLU A 12 -9.55 -8.38 13.84
N LEU A 13 -8.94 -8.02 12.72
CA LEU A 13 -8.78 -6.63 12.30
C LEU A 13 -10.13 -5.97 12.02
N ARG A 14 -11.05 -6.68 11.39
CA ARG A 14 -12.41 -6.19 11.13
C ARG A 14 -13.21 -6.04 12.42
N ALA A 15 -13.06 -6.99 13.35
CA ALA A 15 -13.73 -6.92 14.64
C ALA A 15 -13.25 -5.71 15.45
N ALA A 16 -11.94 -5.45 15.48
CA ALA A 16 -11.36 -4.28 16.15
C ALA A 16 -11.85 -2.97 15.52
N ALA A 17 -11.94 -2.91 14.20
CA ALA A 17 -12.44 -1.74 13.49
C ALA A 17 -13.92 -1.47 13.83
N ARG A 18 -14.76 -2.50 13.89
CA ARG A 18 -16.16 -2.37 14.30
C ARG A 18 -16.28 -1.84 15.73
N ALA A 19 -15.42 -2.30 16.64
CA ALA A 19 -15.39 -1.80 18.02
C ALA A 19 -15.04 -0.31 18.07
N ASP A 20 -14.29 0.20 17.12
CA ASP A 20 -13.90 1.60 16.98
C ASP A 20 -14.84 2.42 16.08
N ASP A 21 -15.97 1.84 15.67
CA ASP A 21 -16.95 2.46 14.74
C ASP A 21 -16.34 2.84 13.38
N ILE A 22 -15.41 2.04 12.88
CA ILE A 22 -14.81 2.24 11.56
C ILE A 22 -15.32 1.16 10.61
N GLY A 23 -16.00 1.59 9.53
CA GLY A 23 -16.57 0.69 8.53
C GLY A 23 -15.94 0.78 7.14
N ASP A 24 -15.07 1.77 6.92
CA ASP A 24 -14.40 1.97 5.64
C ASP A 24 -12.93 1.55 5.74
N PHE A 25 -12.50 0.68 4.83
CA PHE A 25 -11.17 0.10 4.84
C PHE A 25 -10.45 0.36 3.53
N VAL A 26 -9.15 0.59 3.65
CA VAL A 26 -8.22 0.79 2.53
C VAL A 26 -7.01 -0.12 2.75
N VAL A 27 -6.44 -0.65 1.69
CA VAL A 27 -5.17 -1.38 1.75
C VAL A 27 -4.04 -0.58 1.12
N GLY A 28 -2.85 -0.72 1.68
CA GLY A 28 -1.62 -0.25 1.07
C GLY A 28 -0.72 -1.45 0.80
N VAL A 29 -0.03 -1.42 -0.34
CA VAL A 29 0.72 -2.56 -0.85
C VAL A 29 2.19 -2.20 -1.02
N ALA A 30 3.06 -2.81 -0.23
CA ALA A 30 4.51 -2.62 -0.32
C ALA A 30 5.14 -3.77 -1.10
N VAL A 31 5.61 -3.49 -2.32
CA VAL A 31 6.30 -4.45 -3.17
C VAL A 31 7.77 -4.08 -3.23
N PHE A 32 8.63 -5.03 -2.91
CA PHE A 32 10.09 -4.85 -2.97
C PHE A 32 10.67 -5.64 -4.14
N ARG A 33 11.63 -5.03 -4.83
CA ARG A 33 12.39 -5.68 -5.91
C ARG A 33 13.82 -5.14 -5.89
N ASP A 34 14.79 -6.03 -5.81
CA ASP A 34 16.22 -5.67 -5.81
C ASP A 34 16.56 -4.62 -4.74
N GLY A 35 15.98 -4.77 -3.53
CA GLY A 35 16.23 -3.87 -2.42
C GLY A 35 15.53 -2.52 -2.53
N LYS A 36 14.58 -2.36 -3.44
CA LYS A 36 13.85 -1.11 -3.64
C LYS A 36 12.35 -1.31 -3.51
N LEU A 37 11.67 -0.25 -3.09
CA LEU A 37 10.22 -0.21 -2.87
C LEU A 37 9.53 0.45 -4.05
N LEU A 38 8.43 -0.17 -4.52
CA LEU A 38 7.61 0.40 -5.59
C LEU A 38 6.72 1.52 -5.05
N VAL A 39 6.79 2.69 -5.68
CA VAL A 39 5.86 3.80 -5.45
C VAL A 39 5.29 4.28 -6.78
N VAL A 40 4.09 4.84 -6.73
CA VAL A 40 3.37 5.37 -7.88
C VAL A 40 3.03 6.84 -7.63
N ARG A 41 2.99 7.66 -8.70
CA ARG A 41 2.71 9.09 -8.59
C ARG A 41 1.30 9.39 -9.07
N ARG A 42 0.53 10.10 -8.25
CA ARG A 42 -0.83 10.52 -8.61
C ARG A 42 -0.83 11.56 -9.73
N VAL A 43 -1.81 11.47 -10.62
CA VAL A 43 -1.98 12.44 -11.70
C VAL A 43 -2.16 13.86 -11.14
N PRO A 44 -1.69 14.93 -11.86
CA PRO A 44 -1.63 16.29 -11.29
C PRO A 44 -2.98 16.88 -10.90
N ASN A 45 -4.07 16.47 -11.54
CA ASN A 45 -5.41 17.03 -11.31
C ASN A 45 -6.21 16.27 -10.25
N ASP A 46 -5.61 15.32 -9.56
CA ASP A 46 -6.25 14.56 -8.49
C ASP A 46 -5.91 15.16 -7.11
N TYR A 47 -6.63 14.68 -6.08
CA TYR A 47 -6.26 14.95 -4.68
C TYR A 47 -4.86 14.39 -4.40
N HIS A 48 -4.00 15.19 -3.80
CA HIS A 48 -2.56 14.89 -3.66
C HIS A 48 -1.86 14.69 -5.01
N GLY A 49 -2.30 15.38 -6.06
CA GLY A 49 -1.70 15.30 -7.38
C GLY A 49 -0.21 15.57 -7.38
N GLY A 50 0.56 14.76 -8.14
CA GLY A 50 2.01 14.83 -8.21
C GLY A 50 2.73 14.17 -7.05
N MET A 51 2.02 13.65 -6.04
CA MET A 51 2.62 12.98 -4.88
C MET A 51 2.78 11.49 -5.13
N TYR A 52 3.86 10.94 -4.58
CA TYR A 52 4.13 9.51 -4.62
C TYR A 52 3.49 8.80 -3.42
N GLU A 53 3.03 7.58 -3.66
CA GLU A 53 2.37 6.76 -2.67
C GLU A 53 2.60 5.27 -2.94
N LEU A 54 2.27 4.44 -1.95
CA LEU A 54 2.16 3.00 -2.19
C LEU A 54 0.95 2.73 -3.07
N PRO A 55 0.99 1.72 -3.95
CA PRO A 55 -0.23 1.20 -4.57
C PRO A 55 -1.23 0.79 -3.49
N GLY A 56 -2.52 0.93 -3.79
CA GLY A 56 -3.57 0.53 -2.85
C GLY A 56 -4.88 1.19 -3.16
N GLY A 57 -5.90 0.88 -2.37
CA GLY A 57 -7.24 1.42 -2.54
C GLY A 57 -8.26 0.81 -1.62
N GLY A 58 -9.52 1.18 -1.83
CA GLY A 58 -10.64 0.80 -0.98
C GLY A 58 -11.03 -0.67 -1.09
N VAL A 59 -11.33 -1.27 0.05
CA VAL A 59 -11.89 -2.63 0.10
C VAL A 59 -13.35 -2.56 -0.29
N GLU A 60 -13.74 -3.34 -1.30
CA GLU A 60 -15.11 -3.40 -1.79
C GLU A 60 -15.97 -4.32 -0.92
N SER A 61 -17.30 -4.14 -1.00
CA SER A 61 -18.25 -4.97 -0.28
C SER A 61 -18.08 -6.45 -0.65
N GLY A 62 -17.91 -7.31 0.35
CA GLY A 62 -17.72 -8.75 0.13
C GLY A 62 -16.31 -9.16 -0.27
N GLU A 63 -15.40 -8.20 -0.42
CA GLU A 63 -14.01 -8.45 -0.79
C GLU A 63 -13.17 -8.73 0.46
N THR A 64 -12.31 -9.74 0.40
CA THR A 64 -11.31 -9.96 1.46
C THR A 64 -10.15 -8.98 1.29
N PHE A 65 -9.34 -8.80 2.34
CA PHE A 65 -8.14 -7.97 2.26
C PHE A 65 -7.17 -8.52 1.20
N ALA A 66 -7.00 -9.84 1.15
CA ALA A 66 -6.14 -10.48 0.15
C ALA A 66 -6.62 -10.22 -1.27
N GLU A 67 -7.93 -10.32 -1.51
CA GLU A 67 -8.53 -10.01 -2.82
C GLU A 67 -8.33 -8.54 -3.19
N CYS A 68 -8.54 -7.64 -2.23
CA CYS A 68 -8.33 -6.20 -2.43
C CYS A 68 -6.88 -5.88 -2.78
N VAL A 69 -5.93 -6.45 -2.03
CA VAL A 69 -4.48 -6.28 -2.29
C VAL A 69 -4.15 -6.72 -3.72
N ALA A 70 -4.62 -7.90 -4.12
CA ALA A 70 -4.35 -8.44 -5.45
C ALA A 70 -4.97 -7.57 -6.55
N ARG A 71 -6.22 -7.14 -6.37
CA ARG A 71 -6.95 -6.32 -7.33
C ARG A 71 -6.30 -4.94 -7.50
N GLU A 72 -6.04 -4.26 -6.40
CA GLU A 72 -5.46 -2.91 -6.44
C GLU A 72 -4.06 -2.91 -7.03
N LEU A 73 -3.23 -3.86 -6.65
CA LEU A 73 -1.88 -3.95 -7.23
C LEU A 73 -1.94 -4.18 -8.74
N PHE A 74 -2.81 -5.07 -9.18
CA PHE A 74 -2.96 -5.34 -10.61
C PHE A 74 -3.53 -4.13 -11.38
N GLU A 75 -4.58 -3.50 -10.85
CA GLU A 75 -5.20 -2.33 -11.49
C GLU A 75 -4.21 -1.17 -11.61
N GLU A 76 -3.41 -0.92 -10.59
CA GLU A 76 -2.53 0.25 -10.56
C GLU A 76 -1.15 0.03 -11.17
N THR A 77 -0.65 -1.22 -11.23
CA THR A 77 0.72 -1.50 -11.67
C THR A 77 0.85 -2.60 -12.71
N GLY A 78 -0.19 -3.37 -12.94
CA GLY A 78 -0.13 -4.56 -13.78
C GLY A 78 0.57 -5.76 -13.16
N LEU A 79 1.10 -5.62 -11.94
CA LEU A 79 1.78 -6.72 -11.26
C LEU A 79 0.77 -7.67 -10.62
N ARG A 80 1.14 -8.95 -10.55
CA ARG A 80 0.32 -10.00 -9.93
C ARG A 80 0.93 -10.43 -8.61
N VAL A 81 0.10 -10.51 -7.58
CA VAL A 81 0.51 -10.98 -6.26
C VAL A 81 0.86 -12.47 -6.32
N ARG A 82 2.06 -12.80 -5.86
CA ARG A 82 2.48 -14.17 -5.62
C ARG A 82 2.15 -14.60 -4.19
N ASP A 83 2.48 -13.74 -3.21
CA ASP A 83 2.20 -14.00 -1.81
C ASP A 83 2.10 -12.69 -1.04
N ILE A 84 1.34 -12.69 0.04
CA ILE A 84 1.30 -11.60 1.01
C ILE A 84 2.12 -12.07 2.20
N THR A 85 3.28 -11.45 2.41
CA THR A 85 4.30 -11.98 3.32
C THR A 85 4.24 -11.40 4.72
N GLU A 86 3.70 -10.18 4.88
CA GLU A 86 3.71 -9.50 6.18
C GLU A 86 2.58 -8.49 6.29
N PHE A 87 1.99 -8.39 7.48
CA PHE A 87 1.11 -7.28 7.86
C PHE A 87 1.91 -6.23 8.61
N LEU A 88 1.86 -4.98 8.13
CA LEU A 88 2.69 -3.89 8.65
C LEU A 88 1.97 -3.00 9.67
N GLY A 89 0.71 -3.28 9.96
CA GLY A 89 -0.08 -2.47 10.88
C GLY A 89 -1.13 -1.62 10.17
N ALA A 90 -1.91 -0.90 10.97
CA ALA A 90 -3.02 -0.09 10.51
C ALA A 90 -2.84 1.37 10.89
N ILE A 91 -3.35 2.27 10.04
CA ILE A 91 -3.35 3.71 10.27
C ILE A 91 -4.76 4.22 10.03
N ASP A 92 -5.27 5.03 10.97
CA ASP A 92 -6.57 5.67 10.85
C ASP A 92 -6.41 7.09 10.33
N TYR A 93 -7.30 7.48 9.41
CA TYR A 93 -7.35 8.85 8.93
C TYR A 93 -8.78 9.25 8.60
N ALA A 94 -9.03 10.55 8.45
CA ALA A 94 -10.31 11.08 8.02
C ALA A 94 -10.22 11.54 6.57
N THR A 95 -11.25 11.24 5.78
CA THR A 95 -11.39 11.73 4.41
C THR A 95 -11.84 13.19 4.40
N ARG A 96 -11.93 13.80 3.21
CA ARG A 96 -12.46 15.17 3.03
C ARG A 96 -13.87 15.32 3.60
N THR A 97 -14.70 14.27 3.55
CA THR A 97 -16.05 14.25 4.10
C THR A 97 -16.07 13.92 5.59
N LYS A 98 -14.89 13.86 6.23
CA LYS A 98 -14.69 13.47 7.63
C LYS A 98 -15.10 12.04 7.97
N ALA A 99 -15.28 11.18 6.97
CA ALA A 99 -15.46 9.77 7.19
C ALA A 99 -14.15 9.16 7.71
N ARG A 100 -14.27 8.31 8.73
CA ARG A 100 -13.11 7.62 9.32
C ARG A 100 -12.78 6.38 8.50
N VAL A 101 -11.51 6.24 8.13
CA VAL A 101 -11.01 5.13 7.33
C VAL A 101 -9.85 4.49 8.08
N ARG A 102 -9.79 3.16 8.04
CA ARG A 102 -8.63 2.41 8.54
C ARG A 102 -7.89 1.80 7.35
N LYS A 103 -6.62 2.15 7.24
CA LYS A 103 -5.73 1.64 6.19
C LYS A 103 -4.86 0.53 6.76
N PHE A 104 -4.88 -0.61 6.09
CA PHE A 104 -4.07 -1.78 6.44
C PHE A 104 -2.95 -1.93 5.42
N ASN A 105 -1.70 -1.92 5.86
CA ASN A 105 -0.54 -2.02 4.99
C ASN A 105 0.04 -3.43 5.01
N PHE A 106 0.37 -3.95 3.83
CA PHE A 106 0.90 -5.31 3.66
C PHE A 106 2.16 -5.30 2.80
N VAL A 107 3.11 -6.16 3.15
CA VAL A 107 4.23 -6.48 2.26
C VAL A 107 3.80 -7.62 1.35
N VAL A 108 4.11 -7.47 0.08
CA VAL A 108 3.70 -8.40 -0.97
C VAL A 108 4.89 -8.81 -1.81
N GLU A 109 4.96 -10.09 -2.11
CA GLU A 109 5.84 -10.64 -3.14
C GLU A 109 5.03 -10.74 -4.42
N ALA A 110 5.51 -10.09 -5.49
CA ALA A 110 4.85 -10.12 -6.79
C ALA A 110 5.61 -11.03 -7.75
N TYR A 111 4.89 -11.63 -8.69
CA TYR A 111 5.53 -12.33 -9.81
C TYR A 111 6.34 -11.34 -10.63
N PRO A 112 7.45 -11.79 -11.28
CA PRO A 112 8.20 -10.93 -12.20
C PRO A 112 7.29 -10.37 -13.29
N GLY A 113 7.47 -9.09 -13.59
CA GLY A 113 6.68 -8.41 -14.60
C GLY A 113 7.06 -6.95 -14.69
N LYS A 114 6.66 -6.32 -15.78
CA LYS A 114 6.90 -4.90 -16.00
C LYS A 114 5.78 -4.09 -15.38
N VAL A 115 6.14 -3.00 -14.68
CA VAL A 115 5.16 -2.07 -14.13
C VAL A 115 4.55 -1.24 -15.26
N SER A 116 3.21 -1.15 -15.24
CA SER A 116 2.42 -0.31 -16.13
C SER A 116 1.38 0.41 -15.31
N VAL A 117 1.51 1.73 -15.17
CA VAL A 117 0.60 2.53 -14.34
C VAL A 117 -0.75 2.76 -15.03
N ALA A 118 -1.81 2.92 -14.22
CA ALA A 118 -3.17 3.20 -14.70
C ALA A 118 -3.29 4.70 -15.05
N PRO A 119 -3.47 5.08 -16.34
CA PRO A 119 -3.35 6.48 -16.76
C PRO A 119 -4.33 7.46 -16.11
N GLY A 120 -5.47 6.97 -15.62
CA GLY A 120 -6.47 7.82 -14.97
C GLY A 120 -6.16 8.16 -13.52
N GLU A 121 -5.30 7.42 -12.87
CA GLU A 121 -4.97 7.57 -11.45
C GLU A 121 -3.50 7.94 -11.22
N HIS A 122 -2.59 7.32 -11.96
CA HIS A 122 -1.15 7.49 -11.82
C HIS A 122 -0.50 7.75 -13.17
N ASP A 123 0.52 8.60 -13.18
CA ASP A 123 1.24 8.97 -14.40
C ASP A 123 2.72 8.55 -14.39
N ALA A 124 3.21 8.03 -13.28
CA ALA A 124 4.59 7.57 -13.16
C ALA A 124 4.73 6.56 -12.03
N TYR A 125 5.84 5.83 -12.05
CA TYR A 125 6.24 4.96 -10.95
C TYR A 125 7.74 5.07 -10.74
N ALA A 126 8.21 4.62 -9.57
CA ALA A 126 9.62 4.53 -9.25
C ALA A 126 9.87 3.36 -8.29
N TRP A 127 11.06 2.76 -8.41
CA TRP A 127 11.61 1.85 -7.43
C TRP A 127 12.58 2.63 -6.59
N ILE A 128 12.30 2.80 -5.30
CA ILE A 128 13.05 3.71 -4.44
C ILE A 128 13.70 3.02 -3.25
N ASP A 129 14.78 3.64 -2.79
CA ASP A 129 15.42 3.36 -1.50
C ASP A 129 15.43 4.64 -0.65
N ALA A 130 16.12 4.59 0.50
CA ALA A 130 16.16 5.73 1.41
C ALA A 130 16.75 7.00 0.77
N SER A 131 17.62 6.87 -0.23
CA SER A 131 18.25 8.02 -0.88
C SER A 131 17.27 8.90 -1.67
N ALA A 132 16.10 8.36 -2.04
CA ALA A 132 15.09 9.09 -2.80
C ALA A 132 14.10 9.86 -1.93
N LEU A 133 14.05 9.62 -0.61
CA LEU A 133 13.03 10.18 0.28
C LEU A 133 12.96 11.69 0.26
N ASP A 134 14.10 12.38 0.22
CA ASP A 134 14.16 13.85 0.27
C ASP A 134 13.80 14.50 -1.06
N ARG A 135 13.75 13.72 -2.14
CA ARG A 135 13.55 14.23 -3.50
C ARG A 135 12.13 14.05 -4.03
N LEU A 136 11.37 13.14 -3.42
CA LEU A 136 10.03 12.81 -3.90
C LEU A 136 8.96 13.46 -3.04
N PRO A 137 8.01 14.18 -3.65
CA PRO A 137 6.89 14.73 -2.89
C PRO A 137 5.98 13.61 -2.42
N MET A 138 5.63 13.65 -1.14
CA MET A 138 4.75 12.66 -0.49
C MET A 138 3.89 13.36 0.54
N ALA A 139 2.66 12.88 0.74
CA ALA A 139 1.85 13.31 1.87
C ALA A 139 2.54 12.89 3.18
N PRO A 140 2.40 13.66 4.28
CA PRO A 140 3.14 13.39 5.53
C PRO A 140 2.97 11.97 6.07
N ASP A 141 1.76 11.45 6.12
CA ASP A 141 1.49 10.09 6.62
C ASP A 141 2.12 9.03 5.71
N MET A 142 2.03 9.24 4.40
CA MET A 142 2.63 8.34 3.41
C MET A 142 4.15 8.38 3.52
N ARG A 143 4.74 9.55 3.69
CA ARG A 143 6.20 9.69 3.88
C ARG A 143 6.67 8.92 5.10
N GLN A 144 5.93 8.99 6.18
CA GLN A 144 6.25 8.26 7.41
C GLN A 144 6.24 6.76 7.17
N THR A 145 5.20 6.25 6.51
CA THR A 145 5.08 4.83 6.17
C THR A 145 6.21 4.36 5.26
N ILE A 146 6.46 5.09 4.18
CA ILE A 146 7.50 4.73 3.20
C ILE A 146 8.89 4.82 3.83
N SER A 147 9.15 5.85 4.64
CA SER A 147 10.44 5.99 5.34
C SER A 147 10.73 4.79 6.23
N ALA A 148 9.75 4.33 7.00
CA ALA A 148 9.90 3.15 7.84
C ALA A 148 10.22 1.89 7.02
N LEU A 149 9.55 1.72 5.89
CA LEU A 149 9.74 0.57 5.01
C LEU A 149 11.15 0.53 4.38
N VAL A 150 11.60 1.65 3.82
CA VAL A 150 12.93 1.69 3.17
C VAL A 150 14.07 1.63 4.18
N GLN A 151 13.89 2.12 5.40
CA GLN A 151 14.86 1.98 6.48
C GLN A 151 14.99 0.53 6.94
N THR A 152 13.88 -0.22 6.95
CA THR A 152 13.90 -1.65 7.25
C THR A 152 14.72 -2.41 6.22
N LEU A 153 14.64 -2.04 4.94
CA LEU A 153 15.46 -2.62 3.86
C LEU A 153 16.93 -2.41 4.11
N ASP A 154 17.35 -1.21 4.48
CA ASP A 154 18.76 -0.88 4.75
C ASP A 154 19.29 -1.70 5.93
N SER A 155 18.48 -1.99 6.93
CA SER A 155 18.84 -2.81 8.08
C SER A 155 18.92 -4.30 7.74
N SER A 156 18.10 -4.78 6.78
CA SER A 156 18.04 -6.18 6.37
C SER A 156 19.15 -6.57 5.40
N HIS A 157 19.74 -5.60 4.73
CA HIS A 157 20.79 -5.81 3.72
C HIS A 157 21.96 -4.86 4.00
N PRO A 158 22.71 -5.09 5.10
CA PRO A 158 23.92 -4.31 5.31
C PRO A 158 24.89 -4.58 4.16
N ALA A 159 25.42 -3.51 3.61
CA ALA A 159 26.38 -3.56 2.51
C ALA A 159 27.62 -4.35 2.89
#